data_a7d57d0cf8aa6b81948cd359fd9549ce
#
_entry.id   a7d57d0cf8aa6b81948cd359fd9549ce
#
_cell.length_a   1.000
_cell.length_b   1.000
_cell.length_c   1.000
_cell.angle_alpha   90.00
_cell.angle_beta   90.00
_cell.angle_gamma   90.00
#
_symmetry.space_group_name_H-M   'P 1'
#
loop_
_entity.id
_entity.type
_entity.pdbx_description
1 polymer ?
#
loop_
_entity_poly.entity_id
_entity_poly.type
_entity_poly.pdbx_seq_one_letter_code
_entity_poly.pdbx_strand_id
1 'polypeptide(L)' 'MKDLKYKYRIYIYWSEEDNAFIAEIPELPGCMSDGETYEEAIKNAQEAIEIWIETAKEIGREIPEPVAKRELVIA' A
#
# COMPACT_ATOMS: atom_id res chain seq x y z
N MET A 1 13.14 12.38 -7.20
CA MET A 1 12.02 11.57 -6.89
C MET A 1 11.13 12.15 -5.81
N LYS A 2 9.87 12.02 -5.97
CA LYS A 2 8.96 12.64 -5.04
C LYS A 2 8.83 11.82 -3.77
N ASP A 3 8.75 12.48 -2.64
CA ASP A 3 8.53 11.79 -1.39
C ASP A 3 7.17 11.12 -1.38
N LEU A 4 7.09 10.00 -0.69
CA LEU A 4 5.82 9.36 -0.47
C LEU A 4 5.05 10.13 0.57
N LYS A 5 3.81 10.40 0.26
CA LYS A 5 2.95 11.12 1.20
C LYS A 5 2.66 10.27 2.42
N TYR A 6 2.50 8.97 2.23
CA TYR A 6 2.22 8.04 3.31
C TYR A 6 3.28 6.98 3.31
N LYS A 7 3.69 6.55 4.48
CA LYS A 7 4.83 5.64 4.61
C LYS A 7 4.41 4.26 5.02
N TYR A 8 3.32 3.78 4.45
CA TYR A 8 2.88 2.42 4.70
C TYR A 8 3.73 1.44 3.93
N ARG A 9 3.82 0.22 4.44
CA ARG A 9 4.54 -0.84 3.75
C ARG A 9 3.72 -1.31 2.58
N ILE A 10 4.41 -1.64 1.50
CA ILE A 10 3.76 -2.16 0.29
C ILE A 10 4.43 -3.47 -0.05
N TYR A 11 3.65 -4.55 -0.07
CA TYR A 11 4.12 -5.86 -0.47
C TYR A 11 3.75 -6.08 -1.92
N ILE A 12 4.75 -6.37 -2.75
CA ILE A 12 4.50 -6.57 -4.16
C ILE A 12 4.96 -7.98 -4.53
N TYR A 13 4.10 -8.72 -5.21
CA TYR A 13 4.45 -10.06 -5.64
C TYR A 13 3.74 -10.37 -6.96
N TRP A 14 4.28 -11.35 -7.66
CA TRP A 14 3.68 -11.77 -8.91
C TRP A 14 2.55 -12.75 -8.67
N SER A 15 1.43 -12.53 -9.33
CA SER A 15 0.29 -13.43 -9.23
C SER A 15 0.09 -14.11 -10.58
N GLU A 16 0.27 -15.41 -10.60
CA GLU A 16 0.05 -16.16 -11.83
C GLU A 16 -1.42 -16.20 -12.18
N GLU A 17 -2.25 -16.25 -11.18
CA GLU A 17 -3.69 -16.27 -11.40
C GLU A 17 -4.15 -15.01 -12.12
N ASP A 18 -3.63 -13.88 -11.69
CA ASP A 18 -4.04 -12.59 -12.24
C ASP A 18 -3.15 -12.13 -13.37
N ASN A 19 -2.06 -12.83 -13.59
CA ASN A 19 -1.09 -12.45 -14.61
C ASN A 19 -0.64 -11.01 -14.42
N ALA A 20 -0.35 -10.65 -13.19
CA ALA A 20 0.00 -9.27 -12.86
C ALA A 20 0.73 -9.26 -11.53
N PHE A 21 1.42 -8.15 -11.28
CA PHE A 21 1.98 -7.90 -9.96
C PHE A 21 0.88 -7.37 -9.05
N ILE A 22 0.82 -7.92 -7.84
CA ILE A 22 -0.14 -7.49 -6.85
C ILE A 22 0.58 -6.67 -5.80
N ALA A 23 -0.01 -5.58 -5.39
CA ALA A 23 0.53 -4.73 -4.33
C ALA A 23 -0.48 -4.69 -3.19
N GLU A 24 -0.03 -5.08 -2.01
CA GLU A 24 -0.89 -5.09 -0.82
C GLU A 24 -0.32 -4.17 0.23
N ILE A 25 -1.19 -3.43 0.88
CA ILE A 25 -0.81 -2.56 1.99
C ILE A 25 -1.41 -3.17 3.25
N PRO A 26 -0.62 -3.96 3.99
CA PRO A 26 -1.19 -4.72 5.11
C PRO A 26 -1.73 -3.86 6.24
N GLU A 27 -1.19 -2.66 6.44
CA GLU A 27 -1.70 -1.81 7.51
C GLU A 27 -3.08 -1.26 7.21
N LEU A 28 -3.50 -1.24 5.95
CA LEU A 28 -4.80 -0.71 5.57
C LEU A 28 -5.66 -1.86 5.06
N PRO A 29 -6.58 -2.34 5.89
CA PRO A 29 -7.36 -3.53 5.51
C PRO A 29 -8.07 -3.38 4.18
N GLY A 30 -7.86 -4.34 3.31
CA GLY A 30 -8.49 -4.34 2.00
C GLY A 30 -7.83 -3.44 0.97
N CYS A 31 -6.74 -2.75 1.33
CA CYS A 31 -6.09 -1.86 0.39
C CYS A 31 -5.10 -2.62 -0.46
N MET A 32 -5.37 -2.71 -1.75
CA MET A 32 -4.47 -3.41 -2.66
C MET A 32 -4.70 -2.90 -4.07
N SER A 33 -3.74 -3.20 -4.93
CA SER A 33 -3.83 -2.81 -6.32
C SER A 33 -2.99 -3.78 -7.14
N ASP A 34 -2.88 -3.52 -8.44
CA ASP A 34 -2.10 -4.38 -9.30
C ASP A 34 -1.45 -3.56 -10.38
N GLY A 35 -0.59 -4.20 -11.15
CA GLY A 35 0.07 -3.55 -12.26
C GLY A 35 0.83 -4.56 -13.08
N GLU A 36 1.18 -4.20 -14.30
CA GLU A 36 1.91 -5.07 -15.19
C GLU A 36 3.41 -5.07 -14.91
N THR A 37 3.88 -4.07 -14.22
CA THR A 37 5.28 -3.97 -13.81
C THR A 37 5.33 -3.59 -12.34
N TYR A 38 6.53 -3.76 -11.75
CA TYR A 38 6.71 -3.29 -10.38
C TYR A 38 6.37 -1.81 -10.25
N GLU A 39 6.84 -1.02 -11.20
CA GLU A 39 6.62 0.42 -11.11
C GLU A 39 5.16 0.76 -11.19
N GLU A 40 4.44 0.09 -12.07
CA GLU A 40 3.03 0.37 -12.20
C GLU A 40 2.28 -0.07 -10.95
N ALA A 41 2.66 -1.21 -10.39
CA ALA A 41 2.01 -1.68 -9.17
C ALA A 41 2.23 -0.70 -8.02
N ILE A 42 3.44 -0.16 -7.91
CA ILE A 42 3.73 0.81 -6.85
C ILE A 42 2.92 2.08 -7.05
N LYS A 43 2.88 2.57 -8.26
CA LYS A 43 2.12 3.79 -8.54
C LYS A 43 0.65 3.59 -8.20
N ASN A 44 0.10 2.47 -8.62
CA ASN A 44 -1.30 2.21 -8.34
C ASN A 44 -1.55 2.00 -6.87
N ALA A 45 -0.57 1.42 -6.17
CA ALA A 45 -0.70 1.24 -4.73
C ALA A 45 -0.75 2.58 -4.00
N GLN A 46 0.06 3.53 -4.43
CA GLN A 46 0.05 4.84 -3.80
C GLN A 46 -1.29 5.52 -3.98
N GLU A 47 -1.88 5.37 -5.16
CA GLU A 47 -3.20 5.93 -5.39
C GLU A 47 -4.25 5.22 -4.54
N ALA A 48 -4.12 3.91 -4.40
CA ALA A 48 -5.06 3.17 -3.57
C ALA A 48 -4.98 3.61 -2.12
N ILE A 49 -3.79 3.89 -1.63
CA ILE A 49 -3.62 4.39 -0.27
C ILE A 49 -4.34 5.72 -0.09
N GLU A 50 -4.18 6.62 -1.04
CA GLU A 50 -4.84 7.91 -0.94
C GLU A 50 -6.35 7.78 -0.92
N ILE A 51 -6.87 6.94 -1.78
CA ILE A 51 -8.31 6.73 -1.83
C ILE A 51 -8.80 6.11 -0.54
N TRP A 52 -8.05 5.13 -0.01
CA TRP A 52 -8.45 4.47 1.22
C TRP A 52 -8.53 5.46 2.37
N ILE A 53 -7.53 6.36 2.45
CA ILE A 53 -7.48 7.31 3.55
C ILE A 53 -8.59 8.35 3.41
N GLU A 54 -8.84 8.82 2.20
CA GLU A 54 -9.90 9.79 1.99
C GLU A 54 -11.26 9.19 2.34
N THR A 55 -11.48 7.95 1.94
CA THR A 55 -12.73 7.28 2.25
C THR A 55 -12.87 7.10 3.76
N ALA A 56 -11.78 6.73 4.43
CA ALA A 56 -11.83 6.53 5.87
C ALA A 56 -12.21 7.84 6.58
N LYS A 57 -11.67 8.95 6.11
CA LYS A 57 -12.01 10.23 6.70
C LYS A 57 -13.49 10.56 6.51
N GLU A 58 -14.01 10.24 5.34
CA GLU A 58 -15.41 10.56 5.06
C GLU A 58 -16.37 9.79 5.94
N ILE A 59 -16.05 8.54 6.22
CA ILE A 59 -16.96 7.72 7.02
C ILE A 59 -16.58 7.68 8.48
N GLY A 60 -15.58 8.47 8.88
CA GLY A 60 -15.20 8.53 10.28
C GLY A 60 -14.43 7.32 10.77
N ARG A 61 -13.82 6.58 9.86
CA ARG A 61 -13.06 5.40 10.24
C ARG A 61 -11.66 5.77 10.69
N GLU A 62 -11.17 5.06 11.69
CA GLU A 62 -9.83 5.31 12.18
C GLU A 62 -8.81 4.91 11.12
N ILE A 63 -7.77 5.72 10.96
CA ILE A 63 -6.73 5.49 9.99
C ILE A 63 -5.50 4.96 10.71
N PRO A 64 -5.11 3.70 10.44
CA PRO A 64 -3.92 3.15 11.09
C PRO A 64 -2.68 3.90 10.68
N GLU A 65 -1.73 3.99 11.60
CA GLU A 65 -0.48 4.64 11.30
C GLU A 65 0.51 3.65 10.73
N PRO A 66 1.43 4.12 9.90
CA PRO A 66 2.45 3.22 9.36
C PRO A 66 3.30 2.62 10.47
N VAL A 67 3.65 1.36 10.30
CA VAL A 67 4.47 0.68 11.28
C VAL A 67 5.91 1.17 11.12
N ALA A 68 6.52 1.54 12.24
CA ALA A 68 7.90 1.99 12.23
C ALA A 68 8.82 0.85 11.88
N LYS A 69 9.88 1.17 11.17
CA LYS A 69 10.78 0.14 10.72
C LYS A 69 11.79 -0.28 11.77
N ARG A 70 11.94 0.49 12.80
CA ARG A 70 13.01 0.19 13.74
C ARG A 70 12.84 -1.16 14.42
N GLU A 71 11.66 -1.68 14.46
CA GLU A 71 11.49 -2.99 15.05
C GLU A 71 12.20 -4.07 14.26
N LEU A 72 12.57 -3.78 13.05
CA LEU A 72 13.29 -4.76 12.25
C LEU A 72 14.75 -4.81 12.57
N VAL A 73 15.23 -3.85 13.31
CA VAL A 73 16.64 -3.76 13.61
C VAL A 73 17.07 -4.75 14.65
N ILE A 74 16.14 -5.29 15.30
CA ILE A 74 16.43 -6.16 16.41
C ILE A 74 17.16 -7.40 16.02
N ALA A 75 17.03 -7.77 14.85
CA ALA A 75 17.61 -9.04 14.41
C ALA A 75 19.01 -9.26 14.95
#